data_7d8e52091b20ffc8a03ed162e95d62ee
#
_entry.id   7d8e52091b20ffc8a03ed162e95d62ee
#
_cell.length_a   1.000
_cell.length_b   1.000
_cell.length_c   1.000
_cell.angle_alpha   90.00
_cell.angle_beta   90.00
_cell.angle_gamma   90.00
#
_symmetry.space_group_name_H-M   'P 1'
#
loop_
_entity.id
_entity.type
_entity.pdbx_description
1 polymer ?
#
loop_
_entity_poly.entity_id
_entity_poly.type
_entity_poly.pdbx_seq_one_letter_code
_entity_poly.pdbx_strand_id
1 'polypeptide(L)'
;RVTVLRKGKYIGTVDTKDTDKQALSNMMVGRPVQLEVVKEDAQPGETVLRVENFTVPSKGHKRNAVNGVSFEARAGEIVCIAGIDGNGQSELVYGLTGLEKSSGGTVTLCGQDISHATIRQRGQNMSHIPEDRHKHGLILDFTLEQNMVLQRYREPRFQHMGFIDRGAVR
;
A
#
# COMPACT_ATOMS: atom_id res chain seq x y z
N ARG A 1 6.04 -29.22 21.31
CA ARG A 1 6.64 -29.46 19.98
C ARG A 1 5.97 -28.62 18.94
N VAL A 2 6.72 -28.24 17.90
CA VAL A 2 6.23 -27.46 16.72
C VAL A 2 6.41 -28.33 15.48
N THR A 3 5.34 -28.49 14.72
CA THR A 3 5.37 -29.17 13.41
C THR A 3 5.35 -28.12 12.31
N VAL A 4 6.29 -28.19 11.39
CA VAL A 4 6.40 -27.26 10.28
C VAL A 4 5.88 -27.90 9.00
N LEU A 5 4.98 -27.18 8.32
CA LEU A 5 4.49 -27.50 6.98
C LEU A 5 4.96 -26.44 5.99
N ARG A 6 5.29 -26.86 4.76
CA ARG A 6 5.64 -25.97 3.65
C ARG A 6 4.97 -26.43 2.38
N LYS A 7 4.15 -25.57 1.78
CA LYS A 7 3.37 -25.89 0.58
C LYS A 7 2.58 -27.20 0.71
N GLY A 8 1.95 -27.42 1.87
CA GLY A 8 1.17 -28.61 2.17
C GLY A 8 1.99 -29.87 2.49
N LYS A 9 3.34 -29.80 2.48
CA LYS A 9 4.20 -30.94 2.80
C LYS A 9 4.75 -30.84 4.21
N TYR A 10 4.85 -31.98 4.88
CA TYR A 10 5.52 -32.12 6.18
C TYR A 10 7.03 -31.89 6.00
N ILE A 11 7.59 -30.98 6.78
CA ILE A 11 9.02 -30.67 6.79
C ILE A 11 9.74 -31.29 7.99
N GLY A 12 9.08 -31.28 9.14
CA GLY A 12 9.63 -31.84 10.36
C GLY A 12 8.87 -31.40 11.59
N THR A 13 9.16 -32.06 12.71
CA THR A 13 8.69 -31.69 14.04
C THR A 13 9.90 -31.52 14.95
N VAL A 14 9.96 -30.39 15.67
CA VAL A 14 11.04 -30.03 16.58
C VAL A 14 10.48 -29.74 17.97
N ASP A 15 11.26 -29.97 19.00
CA ASP A 15 10.89 -29.55 20.35
C ASP A 15 11.10 -28.04 20.52
N THR A 16 10.15 -27.39 21.20
CA THR A 16 10.20 -25.92 21.39
C THR A 16 11.43 -25.43 22.11
N LYS A 17 12.01 -26.27 22.96
CA LYS A 17 13.24 -25.97 23.72
C LYS A 17 14.50 -26.02 22.84
N ASP A 18 14.46 -26.76 21.73
CA ASP A 18 15.60 -27.02 20.85
C ASP A 18 15.49 -26.21 19.52
N THR A 19 14.60 -25.22 19.47
CA THR A 19 14.38 -24.40 18.27
C THR A 19 14.12 -22.93 18.64
N ASP A 20 14.31 -22.05 17.66
CA ASP A 20 14.06 -20.62 17.77
C ASP A 20 13.24 -20.11 16.57
N LYS A 21 12.90 -18.82 16.61
CA LYS A 21 12.14 -18.17 15.53
C LYS A 21 12.87 -18.24 14.19
N GLN A 22 14.20 -18.11 14.21
CA GLN A 22 15.03 -18.14 13.00
C GLN A 22 15.01 -19.53 12.35
N ALA A 23 15.22 -20.57 13.15
CA ALA A 23 15.20 -21.96 12.68
C ALA A 23 13.84 -22.34 12.10
N LEU A 24 12.75 -22.01 12.79
CA LEU A 24 11.38 -22.24 12.29
C LEU A 24 11.12 -21.50 10.98
N SER A 25 11.53 -20.24 10.87
CA SER A 25 11.37 -19.45 9.65
C SER A 25 12.14 -20.07 8.49
N ASN A 26 13.36 -20.51 8.70
CA ASN A 26 14.17 -21.19 7.70
C ASN A 26 13.50 -22.50 7.22
N MET A 27 12.95 -23.28 8.14
CA MET A 27 12.21 -24.50 7.80
C MET A 27 10.94 -24.19 6.99
N MET A 28 10.18 -23.16 7.37
CA MET A 28 8.95 -22.73 6.68
C MET A 28 9.22 -22.23 5.26
N VAL A 29 10.26 -21.43 5.07
CA VAL A 29 10.62 -20.82 3.79
C VAL A 29 11.48 -21.75 2.94
N GLY A 30 12.31 -22.59 3.57
CA GLY A 30 13.23 -23.53 2.92
C GLY A 30 14.55 -22.93 2.46
N ARG A 31 14.86 -21.74 2.93
CA ARG A 31 16.14 -21.04 2.75
C ARG A 31 16.41 -20.16 3.98
N PRO A 32 17.64 -19.73 4.22
CA PRO A 32 17.92 -18.74 5.25
C PRO A 32 17.06 -17.49 5.05
N VAL A 33 16.42 -17.04 6.12
CA VAL A 33 15.58 -15.82 6.14
C VAL A 33 16.23 -14.84 7.10
N GLN A 34 16.42 -13.61 6.66
CA GLN A 34 16.84 -12.54 7.54
C GLN A 34 15.59 -11.92 8.16
N LEU A 35 15.41 -12.12 9.48
CA LEU A 35 14.24 -11.61 10.22
C LEU A 35 14.44 -10.16 10.66
N GLU A 36 15.67 -9.71 10.81
CA GLU A 36 16.01 -8.35 11.17
C GLU A 36 16.58 -7.62 9.95
N VAL A 37 16.02 -6.46 9.65
CA VAL A 37 16.53 -5.59 8.60
C VAL A 37 17.51 -4.62 9.26
N VAL A 38 18.79 -4.77 8.93
CA VAL A 38 19.82 -3.78 9.31
C VAL A 38 19.69 -2.60 8.37
N LYS A 39 19.33 -1.45 8.90
CA LYS A 39 19.22 -0.19 8.16
C LYS A 39 19.80 0.95 8.99
N GLU A 40 20.24 1.98 8.34
CA GLU A 40 20.63 3.23 8.99
C GLU A 40 19.41 3.92 9.62
N ASP A 41 19.64 4.75 10.62
CA ASP A 41 18.58 5.53 11.25
C ASP A 41 17.96 6.48 10.22
N ALA A 42 16.63 6.54 10.25
CA ALA A 42 15.91 7.43 9.36
C ALA A 42 16.24 8.89 9.68
N GLN A 43 16.48 9.69 8.64
CA GLN A 43 16.62 11.14 8.73
C GLN A 43 15.40 11.79 8.03
N PRO A 44 14.28 11.97 8.74
CA PRO A 44 13.08 12.54 8.14
C PRO A 44 13.32 13.96 7.65
N GLY A 45 12.97 14.21 6.39
CA GLY A 45 13.04 15.51 5.77
C GLY A 45 11.79 16.37 5.99
N GLU A 46 11.40 17.14 4.98
CA GLU A 46 10.21 17.98 4.99
C GLU A 46 8.91 17.14 4.97
N THR A 47 7.81 17.73 5.48
CA THR A 47 6.49 17.09 5.41
C THR A 47 6.05 16.97 3.96
N VAL A 48 5.85 15.75 3.48
CA VAL A 48 5.38 15.44 2.12
C VAL A 48 3.89 15.15 2.08
N LEU A 49 3.32 14.61 3.14
CA LEU A 49 1.88 14.39 3.29
C LEU A 49 1.42 14.99 4.61
N ARG A 50 0.39 15.84 4.55
CA ARG A 50 -0.31 16.36 5.72
C ARG A 50 -1.80 16.08 5.57
N VAL A 51 -2.37 15.47 6.58
CA VAL A 51 -3.79 15.14 6.68
C VAL A 51 -4.34 15.81 7.92
N GLU A 52 -5.43 16.59 7.79
CA GLU A 52 -6.00 17.35 8.88
C GLU A 52 -7.52 17.14 8.97
N ASN A 53 -7.99 16.72 10.13
CA ASN A 53 -9.41 16.48 10.43
C ASN A 53 -10.14 15.63 9.38
N PHE A 54 -9.45 14.69 8.77
CA PHE A 54 -9.94 13.91 7.64
C PHE A 54 -11.05 12.97 8.07
N THR A 55 -12.16 13.02 7.34
CA THR A 55 -13.37 12.28 7.67
C THR A 55 -13.90 11.57 6.43
N VAL A 56 -14.17 10.27 6.56
CA VAL A 56 -14.76 9.44 5.50
C VAL A 56 -16.00 8.76 6.04
N PRO A 57 -17.17 8.91 5.38
CA PRO A 57 -18.40 8.26 5.81
C PRO A 57 -18.33 6.75 5.60
N SER A 58 -19.00 5.98 6.44
CA SER A 58 -19.16 4.55 6.24
C SER A 58 -20.29 4.27 5.22
N LYS A 59 -20.06 3.29 4.34
CA LYS A 59 -21.09 2.83 3.39
C LYS A 59 -22.22 2.02 4.04
N GLY A 60 -21.91 1.35 5.15
CA GLY A 60 -22.85 0.43 5.81
C GLY A 60 -23.51 0.96 7.08
N HIS A 61 -23.04 2.09 7.60
CA HIS A 61 -23.49 2.62 8.89
C HIS A 61 -23.73 4.13 8.82
N LYS A 62 -24.59 4.65 9.70
CA LYS A 62 -24.88 6.10 9.81
C LYS A 62 -23.73 6.93 10.40
N ARG A 63 -22.65 6.29 10.87
CA ARG A 63 -21.46 6.96 11.44
C ARG A 63 -20.32 6.98 10.43
N ASN A 64 -19.33 7.83 10.67
CA ASN A 64 -18.12 7.87 9.87
C ASN A 64 -17.25 6.63 10.12
N ALA A 65 -16.63 6.10 9.07
CA ALA A 65 -15.61 5.07 9.17
C ALA A 65 -14.28 5.67 9.63
N VAL A 66 -13.97 6.88 9.13
CA VAL A 66 -12.83 7.71 9.57
C VAL A 66 -13.41 9.01 10.12
N ASN A 67 -13.01 9.42 11.31
CA ASN A 67 -13.61 10.56 11.98
C ASN A 67 -12.53 11.54 12.52
N GLY A 68 -12.27 12.60 11.77
CA GLY A 68 -11.39 13.69 12.17
C GLY A 68 -9.92 13.28 12.36
N VAL A 69 -9.41 12.37 11.55
CA VAL A 69 -8.02 11.88 11.67
C VAL A 69 -7.05 12.90 11.13
N SER A 70 -5.97 13.14 11.90
CA SER A 70 -4.89 14.05 11.51
C SER A 70 -3.55 13.38 11.72
N PHE A 71 -2.66 13.46 10.74
CA PHE A 71 -1.27 12.98 10.80
C PHE A 71 -0.43 13.59 9.68
N GLU A 72 0.87 13.42 9.79
CA GLU A 72 1.84 13.81 8.78
C GLU A 72 2.75 12.65 8.43
N ALA A 73 3.30 12.69 7.22
CA ALA A 73 4.43 11.86 6.81
C ALA A 73 5.49 12.74 6.17
N ARG A 74 6.74 12.51 6.56
CA ARG A 74 7.91 13.28 6.08
C ARG A 74 8.65 12.51 4.99
N ALA A 75 9.43 13.20 4.20
CA ALA A 75 10.32 12.57 3.23
C ALA A 75 11.27 11.59 3.93
N GLY A 76 11.38 10.38 3.40
CA GLY A 76 12.20 9.30 3.97
C GLY A 76 11.62 8.63 5.22
N GLU A 77 10.42 9.01 5.67
CA GLU A 77 9.75 8.42 6.82
C GLU A 77 8.81 7.28 6.42
N ILE A 78 8.71 6.28 7.28
CA ILE A 78 7.69 5.22 7.18
C ILE A 78 6.69 5.42 8.32
N VAL A 79 5.47 5.84 7.97
CA VAL A 79 4.35 5.96 8.93
C VAL A 79 3.52 4.68 8.89
N CYS A 80 3.36 4.05 10.04
CA CYS A 80 2.57 2.82 10.17
C CYS A 80 1.21 3.14 10.81
N ILE A 81 0.12 2.74 10.13
CA ILE A 81 -1.24 2.81 10.65
C ILE A 81 -1.65 1.40 11.05
N ALA A 82 -1.66 1.12 12.36
CA ALA A 82 -2.00 -0.18 12.91
C ALA A 82 -3.43 -0.20 13.45
N GLY A 83 -4.08 -1.35 13.33
CA GLY A 83 -5.44 -1.55 13.86
C GLY A 83 -5.96 -2.95 13.54
N ILE A 84 -7.09 -3.28 14.17
CA ILE A 84 -7.84 -4.50 13.85
C ILE A 84 -8.65 -4.24 12.58
N ASP A 85 -8.75 -5.26 11.72
CA ASP A 85 -9.52 -5.19 10.47
C ASP A 85 -10.96 -4.69 10.70
N GLY A 86 -11.44 -3.87 9.78
CA GLY A 86 -12.77 -3.25 9.86
C GLY A 86 -12.86 -1.98 10.72
N ASN A 87 -11.75 -1.42 11.18
CA ASN A 87 -11.72 -0.19 11.99
C ASN A 87 -11.43 1.10 11.18
N GLY A 88 -11.62 1.08 9.86
CA GLY A 88 -11.55 2.26 9.02
C GLY A 88 -10.22 2.47 8.29
N GLN A 89 -9.25 1.55 8.41
CA GLN A 89 -7.95 1.67 7.73
C GLN A 89 -8.11 1.68 6.21
N SER A 90 -8.93 0.77 5.68
CA SER A 90 -9.21 0.70 4.23
C SER A 90 -9.92 1.95 3.74
N GLU A 91 -10.92 2.45 4.48
CA GLU A 91 -11.64 3.68 4.16
C GLU A 91 -10.71 4.91 4.23
N LEU A 92 -9.78 4.94 5.18
CA LEU A 92 -8.78 6.01 5.26
C LEU A 92 -7.90 6.02 4.00
N VAL A 93 -7.35 4.86 3.61
CA VAL A 93 -6.51 4.74 2.42
C VAL A 93 -7.31 5.06 1.15
N TYR A 94 -8.54 4.57 1.02
CA TYR A 94 -9.39 4.87 -0.13
C TYR A 94 -9.81 6.34 -0.20
N GLY A 95 -10.05 6.97 0.93
CA GLY A 95 -10.29 8.41 1.00
C GLY A 95 -9.07 9.22 0.57
N LEU A 96 -7.87 8.87 1.05
CA LEU A 96 -6.62 9.53 0.70
C LEU A 96 -6.28 9.36 -0.79
N THR A 97 -6.54 8.20 -1.37
CA THR A 97 -6.29 7.92 -2.79
C THR A 97 -7.40 8.44 -3.71
N GLY A 98 -8.54 8.86 -3.14
CA GLY A 98 -9.69 9.38 -3.89
C GLY A 98 -10.63 8.31 -4.43
N LEU A 99 -10.43 7.04 -4.06
CA LEU A 99 -11.35 5.93 -4.37
C LEU A 99 -12.67 6.07 -3.62
N GLU A 100 -12.65 6.70 -2.45
CA GLU A 100 -13.83 7.10 -1.69
C GLU A 100 -13.84 8.61 -1.45
N LYS A 101 -15.04 9.19 -1.37
CA LYS A 101 -15.19 10.62 -1.10
C LYS A 101 -15.05 10.88 0.40
N SER A 102 -14.19 11.82 0.77
CA SER A 102 -14.19 12.40 2.11
C SER A 102 -15.38 13.33 2.30
N SER A 103 -15.87 13.43 3.52
CA SER A 103 -16.92 14.39 3.93
C SER A 103 -16.36 15.60 4.65
N GLY A 104 -15.06 15.62 5.00
CA GLY A 104 -14.40 16.74 5.67
C GLY A 104 -12.90 16.53 5.81
N GLY A 105 -12.25 17.60 6.23
CA GLY A 105 -10.81 17.66 6.38
C GLY A 105 -10.05 18.03 5.11
N THR A 106 -8.74 18.20 5.26
CA THR A 106 -7.84 18.58 4.17
C THR A 106 -6.70 17.58 4.02
N VAL A 107 -6.23 17.43 2.79
CA VAL A 107 -5.08 16.60 2.44
C VAL A 107 -4.14 17.42 1.58
N THR A 108 -2.94 17.65 2.08
CA THR A 108 -1.87 18.34 1.36
C THR A 108 -0.78 17.34 1.00
N LEU A 109 -0.38 17.30 -0.27
CA LEU A 109 0.68 16.43 -0.78
C LEU A 109 1.73 17.30 -1.48
N CYS A 110 2.98 17.22 -1.02
CA CYS A 110 4.11 18.01 -1.55
C CYS A 110 3.78 19.51 -1.64
N GLY A 111 3.12 20.05 -0.61
CA GLY A 111 2.71 21.46 -0.54
C GLY A 111 1.47 21.83 -1.35
N GLN A 112 0.85 20.89 -2.06
CA GLN A 112 -0.38 21.12 -2.85
C GLN A 112 -1.60 20.54 -2.14
N ASP A 113 -2.68 21.31 -2.03
CA ASP A 113 -3.97 20.81 -1.56
C ASP A 113 -4.57 19.88 -2.62
N ILE A 114 -4.77 18.62 -2.22
CA ILE A 114 -5.37 17.58 -3.06
C ILE A 114 -6.72 17.10 -2.51
N SER A 115 -7.33 17.80 -1.55
CA SER A 115 -8.57 17.39 -0.88
C SER A 115 -9.69 17.08 -1.88
N HIS A 116 -9.80 17.87 -2.93
CA HIS A 116 -10.80 17.72 -4.01
C HIS A 116 -10.21 17.20 -5.32
N ALA A 117 -8.94 16.83 -5.35
CA ALA A 117 -8.30 16.31 -6.56
C ALA A 117 -8.89 14.97 -6.99
N THR A 118 -8.97 14.76 -8.29
CA THR A 118 -9.38 13.49 -8.89
C THR A 118 -8.34 12.39 -8.61
N ILE A 119 -8.74 11.13 -8.70
CA ILE A 119 -7.83 9.96 -8.59
C ILE A 119 -6.61 10.14 -9.51
N ARG A 120 -6.84 10.60 -10.73
CA ARG A 120 -5.77 10.83 -11.72
C ARG A 120 -4.78 11.92 -11.29
N GLN A 121 -5.25 13.02 -10.72
CA GLN A 121 -4.38 14.09 -10.22
C GLN A 121 -3.57 13.61 -9.02
N ARG A 122 -4.20 12.87 -8.09
CA ARG A 122 -3.50 12.26 -6.94
C ARG A 122 -2.43 11.27 -7.40
N GLY A 123 -2.72 10.44 -8.39
CA GLY A 123 -1.80 9.44 -8.95
C GLY A 123 -0.56 10.00 -9.65
N GLN A 124 -0.44 11.32 -9.82
CA GLN A 124 0.80 11.95 -10.33
C GLN A 124 1.93 11.91 -9.31
N ASN A 125 1.60 12.08 -8.02
CA ASN A 125 2.57 12.16 -6.93
C ASN A 125 2.31 11.15 -5.80
N MET A 126 1.30 10.29 -5.94
CA MET A 126 0.92 9.27 -4.96
C MET A 126 0.71 7.93 -5.66
N SER A 127 1.30 6.88 -5.13
CA SER A 127 1.05 5.51 -5.57
C SER A 127 0.30 4.75 -4.48
N HIS A 128 -0.57 3.83 -4.90
CA HIS A 128 -1.34 2.98 -4.01
C HIS A 128 -1.10 1.51 -4.36
N ILE A 129 -0.66 0.73 -3.38
CA ILE A 129 -0.58 -0.73 -3.47
C ILE A 129 -1.74 -1.28 -2.64
N PRO A 130 -2.80 -1.81 -3.29
CA PRO A 130 -3.98 -2.28 -2.58
C PRO A 130 -3.69 -3.60 -1.83
N GLU A 131 -4.44 -3.83 -0.77
CA GLU A 131 -4.41 -5.07 0.00
C GLU A 131 -4.75 -6.28 -0.88
N ASP A 132 -5.85 -6.22 -1.62
CA ASP A 132 -6.21 -7.22 -2.61
C ASP A 132 -5.70 -6.81 -4.00
N ARG A 133 -4.57 -7.40 -4.38
CA ARG A 133 -3.92 -7.15 -5.68
C ARG A 133 -4.75 -7.61 -6.87
N HIS A 134 -5.50 -8.69 -6.72
CA HIS A 134 -6.30 -9.26 -7.80
C HIS A 134 -7.55 -8.44 -8.08
N LYS A 135 -8.14 -7.88 -7.02
CA LYS A 135 -9.38 -7.10 -7.14
C LYS A 135 -9.13 -5.64 -7.53
N HIS A 136 -8.04 -5.05 -7.04
CA HIS A 136 -7.84 -3.60 -7.12
C HIS A 136 -6.48 -3.18 -7.70
N GLY A 137 -5.52 -4.10 -7.81
CA GLY A 137 -4.15 -3.76 -8.19
C GLY A 137 -3.77 -4.12 -9.61
N LEU A 138 -4.39 -5.15 -10.19
CA LEU A 138 -4.05 -5.68 -11.50
C LEU A 138 -5.31 -5.94 -12.33
N ILE A 139 -5.18 -5.84 -13.65
CA ILE A 139 -6.16 -6.40 -14.58
C ILE A 139 -5.61 -7.77 -14.99
N LEU A 140 -6.26 -8.85 -14.51
CA LEU A 140 -5.73 -10.22 -14.65
C LEU A 140 -5.62 -10.70 -16.10
N ASP A 141 -6.49 -10.21 -16.99
CA ASP A 141 -6.46 -10.52 -18.42
C ASP A 141 -5.40 -9.73 -19.20
N PHE A 142 -4.73 -8.78 -18.54
CA PHE A 142 -3.67 -7.98 -19.15
C PHE A 142 -2.31 -8.64 -18.95
N THR A 143 -1.41 -8.41 -19.91
CA THR A 143 0.00 -8.79 -19.76
C THR A 143 0.68 -7.95 -18.67
N LEU A 144 1.86 -8.38 -18.24
CA LEU A 144 2.68 -7.59 -17.30
C LEU A 144 3.00 -6.19 -17.86
N GLU A 145 3.37 -6.09 -19.13
CA GLU A 145 3.61 -4.81 -19.82
C GLU A 145 2.41 -3.87 -19.71
N GLN A 146 1.22 -4.37 -20.00
CA GLN A 146 -0.02 -3.60 -19.93
C GLN A 146 -0.33 -3.15 -18.52
N ASN A 147 -0.15 -4.02 -17.53
CA ASN A 147 -0.34 -3.67 -16.12
C ASN A 147 0.70 -2.65 -15.64
N MET A 148 1.95 -2.74 -16.07
CA MET A 148 3.02 -1.79 -15.71
C MET A 148 2.71 -0.36 -16.17
N VAL A 149 2.12 -0.19 -17.34
CA VAL A 149 1.82 1.12 -17.91
C VAL A 149 0.42 1.64 -17.57
N LEU A 150 -0.43 0.82 -16.93
CA LEU A 150 -1.86 1.05 -16.75
C LEU A 150 -2.22 2.42 -16.18
N GLN A 151 -1.48 2.91 -15.21
CA GLN A 151 -1.74 4.23 -14.61
C GLN A 151 -1.09 5.38 -15.38
N ARG A 152 -0.13 5.09 -16.23
CA ARG A 152 0.74 6.07 -16.91
C ARG A 152 0.62 6.06 -18.43
N TYR A 153 -0.26 5.26 -19.01
CA TYR A 153 -0.39 5.07 -20.47
C TYR A 153 -0.64 6.36 -21.24
N ARG A 154 -1.15 7.41 -20.58
CA ARG A 154 -1.41 8.71 -21.20
C ARG A 154 -0.19 9.65 -21.24
N GLU A 155 0.90 9.29 -20.58
CA GLU A 155 2.11 10.09 -20.65
C GLU A 155 2.66 10.08 -22.08
N PRO A 156 3.17 11.21 -22.57
CA PRO A 156 3.64 11.33 -23.97
C PRO A 156 4.70 10.29 -24.35
N ARG A 157 5.46 9.80 -23.37
CA ARG A 157 6.49 8.77 -23.59
C ARG A 157 5.93 7.39 -23.88
N PHE A 158 4.69 7.09 -23.44
CA PHE A 158 4.07 5.77 -23.60
C PHE A 158 2.99 5.75 -24.68
N GLN A 159 2.66 6.91 -25.27
CA GLN A 159 1.65 6.96 -26.32
C GLN A 159 1.95 8.05 -27.35
N HIS A 160 1.54 7.78 -28.58
CA HIS A 160 1.55 8.75 -29.66
C HIS A 160 0.19 8.76 -30.35
N MET A 161 -0.44 9.93 -30.49
CA MET A 161 -1.77 10.12 -31.10
C MET A 161 -2.85 9.16 -30.59
N GLY A 162 -2.79 8.79 -29.30
CA GLY A 162 -3.77 7.88 -28.67
C GLY A 162 -3.44 6.37 -28.78
N PHE A 163 -2.35 6.01 -29.46
CA PHE A 163 -1.87 4.64 -29.54
C PHE A 163 -0.71 4.42 -28.58
N ILE A 164 -0.73 3.28 -27.88
CA ILE A 164 0.35 2.93 -26.96
C ILE A 164 1.61 2.55 -27.73
N ASP A 165 2.72 3.19 -27.41
CA ASP A 165 4.05 2.82 -27.89
C ASP A 165 4.56 1.60 -27.11
N ARG A 166 4.44 0.43 -27.72
CA ARG A 166 4.91 -0.82 -27.10
C ARG A 166 6.42 -0.89 -26.90
N GLY A 167 7.19 -0.17 -27.72
CA GLY A 167 8.64 -0.09 -27.58
C GLY A 167 9.05 0.68 -26.31
N ALA A 168 8.33 1.74 -25.99
CA ALA A 168 8.57 2.54 -24.80
C ALA A 168 8.06 1.87 -23.49
N VAL A 169 7.17 0.89 -23.60
CA VAL A 169 6.62 0.14 -22.45
C VAL A 169 7.53 -1.04 -22.07
N ARG A 170 8.28 -1.61 -23.01
CA ARG A 170 9.28 -2.67 -22.79
C ARG A 170 10.60 -2.12 -22.26
#